data_e470f5fc10234796766c42b6057ad12e
#
_entry.id   e470f5fc10234796766c42b6057ad12e
#
_cell.length_a   1.000
_cell.length_b   1.000
_cell.length_c   1.000
_cell.angle_alpha   90.00
_cell.angle_beta   90.00
_cell.angle_gamma   90.00
#
_symmetry.space_group_name_H-M   'P 1'
#
loop_
_entity.id
_entity.type
_entity.pdbx_description
1 polymer ?
#
loop_
_entity_poly.entity_id
_entity_poly.type
_entity_poly.pdbx_seq_one_letter_code
_entity_poly.pdbx_strand_id
1 'polypeptide(L)'
;LLIIGLFFCSCTPRVIQYRNEKADFANYHSFFILNSKSDHLSAVESDEVNNRIEPFILDEMSRRGYVIDAKTPDVILRFEIIYGSENPKNANQGSFNMIYYPKINNDIAGAVLIELVDNNTKKLIWQSSIDANQTMKKRKEKDPLKKIVIHLFNTYLYQAGNPIPDEQLKIK
;
A
#
# COMPACT_ATOMS: atom_id res chain seq x y z
N LEU A 1 -2.09 22.06 -43.38
CA LEU A 1 -2.42 20.80 -42.65
C LEU A 1 -2.13 21.02 -41.17
N LEU A 2 -3.19 21.21 -40.36
CA LEU A 2 -3.07 21.52 -38.94
C LEU A 2 -3.12 20.17 -38.18
N ILE A 3 -1.99 19.74 -37.60
CA ILE A 3 -1.93 18.51 -36.77
C ILE A 3 -2.31 18.92 -35.35
N ILE A 4 -3.55 18.60 -34.96
CA ILE A 4 -4.04 18.76 -33.58
C ILE A 4 -3.48 17.58 -32.76
N GLY A 5 -2.43 17.83 -31.96
CA GLY A 5 -1.90 16.87 -31.02
C GLY A 5 -2.88 16.64 -29.87
N LEU A 6 -3.52 15.50 -29.83
CA LEU A 6 -4.34 15.03 -28.68
C LEU A 6 -3.42 14.68 -27.52
N PHE A 7 -3.26 15.60 -26.58
CA PHE A 7 -2.66 15.30 -25.28
C PHE A 7 -3.63 14.44 -24.44
N PHE A 8 -3.41 13.14 -24.42
CA PHE A 8 -4.07 12.26 -23.44
C PHE A 8 -3.49 12.55 -22.05
N CYS A 9 -4.17 13.37 -21.28
CA CYS A 9 -3.86 13.56 -19.87
C CYS A 9 -4.25 12.27 -19.12
N SER A 10 -3.29 11.35 -18.95
CA SER A 10 -3.47 10.15 -18.14
C SER A 10 -3.47 10.58 -16.67
N CYS A 11 -4.65 10.66 -16.07
CA CYS A 11 -4.80 10.92 -14.65
C CYS A 11 -4.41 9.63 -13.90
N THR A 12 -3.14 9.51 -13.52
CA THR A 12 -2.66 8.44 -12.64
C THR A 12 -3.01 8.79 -11.20
N PRO A 13 -3.47 7.84 -10.38
CA PRO A 13 -3.73 8.09 -8.97
C PRO A 13 -2.44 8.52 -8.27
N ARG A 14 -2.55 9.51 -7.39
CA ARG A 14 -1.39 10.03 -6.65
C ARG A 14 -1.02 9.06 -5.54
N VAL A 15 0.15 8.47 -5.64
CA VAL A 15 0.77 7.67 -4.57
C VAL A 15 1.66 8.60 -3.75
N ILE A 16 1.52 8.55 -2.43
CA ILE A 16 2.39 9.22 -1.48
C ILE A 16 3.33 8.16 -0.92
N GLN A 17 4.64 8.43 -0.94
CA GLN A 17 5.64 7.49 -0.49
C GLN A 17 6.65 8.13 0.46
N TYR A 18 7.18 7.30 1.35
CA TYR A 18 8.34 7.59 2.18
C TYR A 18 9.35 6.45 2.03
N ARG A 19 10.63 6.79 2.00
CA ARG A 19 11.74 5.84 2.04
C ARG A 19 12.82 6.36 2.97
N ASN A 20 13.29 5.50 3.86
CA ASN A 20 14.42 5.81 4.69
C ASN A 20 15.73 5.58 3.89
N GLU A 21 16.41 6.66 3.56
CA GLU A 21 17.67 6.60 2.80
C GLU A 21 18.84 5.94 3.56
N LYS A 22 18.68 5.81 4.89
CA LYS A 22 19.69 5.16 5.75
C LYS A 22 19.41 3.68 5.99
N ALA A 23 18.32 3.14 5.40
CA ALA A 23 18.02 1.72 5.49
C ALA A 23 18.99 0.91 4.62
N ASP A 24 19.52 -0.17 5.17
CA ASP A 24 20.41 -1.07 4.43
C ASP A 24 19.58 -2.22 3.83
N PHE A 25 19.09 -2.00 2.62
CA PHE A 25 18.26 -2.95 1.89
C PHE A 25 19.00 -4.26 1.53
N ALA A 26 20.35 -4.29 1.63
CA ALA A 26 21.13 -5.52 1.43
C ALA A 26 20.87 -6.57 2.53
N ASN A 27 20.41 -6.14 3.70
CA ASN A 27 20.21 -7.02 4.84
C ASN A 27 18.79 -7.61 4.94
N TYR A 28 17.87 -7.24 4.04
CA TYR A 28 16.48 -7.67 4.12
C TYR A 28 16.20 -8.78 3.11
N HIS A 29 15.92 -10.00 3.60
CA HIS A 29 15.64 -11.20 2.80
C HIS A 29 14.27 -11.81 3.15
N SER A 30 13.80 -11.57 4.37
CA SER A 30 12.60 -12.18 4.90
C SER A 30 11.63 -11.15 5.48
N PHE A 31 10.36 -11.51 5.50
CA PHE A 31 9.31 -10.66 6.03
C PHE A 31 8.24 -11.46 6.76
N PHE A 32 7.50 -10.76 7.60
CA PHE A 32 6.26 -11.24 8.19
C PHE A 32 5.19 -10.16 8.11
N ILE A 33 3.95 -10.56 7.77
CA ILE A 33 2.81 -9.63 7.76
C ILE A 33 2.23 -9.59 9.16
N LEU A 34 2.29 -8.42 9.78
CA LEU A 34 1.62 -8.18 11.04
C LEU A 34 0.21 -7.66 10.77
N ASN A 35 -0.78 -8.53 10.92
CA ASN A 35 -2.18 -8.15 10.77
C ASN A 35 -2.60 -7.26 11.94
N SER A 36 -2.80 -5.98 11.68
CA SER A 36 -3.40 -5.06 12.63
C SER A 36 -4.92 -5.16 12.50
N LYS A 37 -5.61 -5.33 13.64
CA LYS A 37 -7.06 -5.12 13.67
C LYS A 37 -7.30 -3.63 13.59
N SER A 38 -8.13 -3.21 12.64
CA SER A 38 -8.55 -1.81 12.58
C SER A 38 -9.46 -1.50 13.77
N ASP A 39 -9.15 -0.44 14.50
CA ASP A 39 -9.98 0.02 15.64
C ASP A 39 -11.39 0.47 15.21
N HIS A 40 -11.61 0.62 13.92
CA HIS A 40 -12.86 1.09 13.32
C HIS A 40 -13.73 -0.03 12.73
N LEU A 41 -13.24 -1.27 12.73
CA LEU A 41 -13.95 -2.43 12.19
C LEU A 41 -14.16 -3.48 13.27
N SER A 42 -15.23 -4.26 13.13
CA SER A 42 -15.37 -5.49 13.92
C SER A 42 -14.24 -6.47 13.54
N ALA A 43 -13.97 -7.44 14.41
CA ALA A 43 -12.94 -8.45 14.15
C ALA A 43 -13.22 -9.21 12.84
N VAL A 44 -14.50 -9.52 12.54
CA VAL A 44 -14.92 -10.24 11.32
C VAL A 44 -14.67 -9.40 10.07
N GLU A 45 -15.02 -8.12 10.09
CA GLU A 45 -14.76 -7.21 8.96
C GLU A 45 -13.26 -7.00 8.72
N SER A 46 -12.48 -6.91 9.79
CA SER A 46 -11.01 -6.81 9.68
C SER A 46 -10.42 -8.07 9.05
N ASP A 47 -10.88 -9.26 9.45
CA ASP A 47 -10.40 -10.53 8.90
C ASP A 47 -10.80 -10.67 7.41
N GLU A 48 -12.00 -10.26 7.02
CA GLU A 48 -12.44 -10.28 5.62
C GLU A 48 -11.56 -9.39 4.75
N VAL A 49 -11.29 -8.17 5.20
CA VAL A 49 -10.42 -7.22 4.49
C VAL A 49 -8.99 -7.75 4.38
N ASN A 50 -8.45 -8.28 5.48
CA ASN A 50 -7.11 -8.85 5.52
C ASN A 50 -7.00 -10.02 4.53
N ASN A 51 -7.96 -10.95 4.55
CA ASN A 51 -8.00 -12.10 3.65
C ASN A 51 -8.07 -11.71 2.17
N ARG A 52 -8.61 -10.53 1.85
CA ARG A 52 -8.70 -10.04 0.46
C ARG A 52 -7.43 -9.36 -0.03
N ILE A 53 -6.71 -8.62 0.82
CA ILE A 53 -5.54 -7.82 0.41
C ILE A 53 -4.22 -8.59 0.57
N GLU A 54 -4.11 -9.43 1.59
CA GLU A 54 -2.88 -10.15 1.94
C GLU A 54 -2.31 -10.98 0.78
N PRO A 55 -3.11 -11.74 0.00
CA PRO A 55 -2.59 -12.49 -1.13
C PRO A 55 -1.85 -11.65 -2.16
N PHE A 56 -2.31 -10.42 -2.41
CA PHE A 56 -1.65 -9.51 -3.36
C PHE A 56 -0.35 -8.93 -2.81
N ILE A 57 -0.30 -8.68 -1.50
CA ILE A 57 0.93 -8.26 -0.81
C ILE A 57 1.97 -9.39 -0.85
N LEU A 58 1.55 -10.63 -0.58
CA LEU A 58 2.42 -11.81 -0.64
C LEU A 58 2.99 -11.99 -2.05
N ASP A 59 2.18 -11.84 -3.09
CA ASP A 59 2.61 -11.93 -4.49
C ASP A 59 3.68 -10.86 -4.81
N GLU A 60 3.45 -9.62 -4.40
CA GLU A 60 4.40 -8.53 -4.62
C GLU A 60 5.72 -8.69 -3.86
N MET A 61 5.69 -9.19 -2.62
CA MET A 61 6.89 -9.47 -1.84
C MET A 61 7.66 -10.68 -2.42
N SER A 62 6.94 -11.75 -2.78
CA SER A 62 7.54 -12.94 -3.42
C SER A 62 8.19 -12.60 -4.77
N ARG A 63 7.54 -11.76 -5.58
CA ARG A 63 8.09 -11.28 -6.85
C ARG A 63 9.40 -10.51 -6.68
N ARG A 64 9.62 -9.91 -5.53
CA ARG A 64 10.86 -9.23 -5.13
C ARG A 64 11.87 -10.15 -4.45
N GLY A 65 11.57 -11.45 -4.37
CA GLY A 65 12.47 -12.45 -3.80
C GLY A 65 12.46 -12.56 -2.28
N TYR A 66 11.54 -11.86 -1.60
CA TYR A 66 11.39 -11.99 -0.15
C TYR A 66 10.73 -13.31 0.22
N VAL A 67 11.20 -13.92 1.31
CA VAL A 67 10.61 -15.14 1.87
C VAL A 67 9.86 -14.84 3.18
N ILE A 68 8.80 -15.62 3.46
CA ILE A 68 8.05 -15.47 4.71
C ILE A 68 8.84 -16.13 5.84
N ASP A 69 9.06 -15.39 6.93
CA ASP A 69 9.59 -15.91 8.19
C ASP A 69 8.78 -15.35 9.36
N ALA A 70 8.00 -16.22 10.01
CA ALA A 70 7.18 -15.81 11.15
C ALA A 70 7.95 -15.75 12.48
N LYS A 71 9.19 -16.29 12.53
CA LYS A 71 9.97 -16.36 13.78
C LYS A 71 10.95 -15.20 13.91
N THR A 72 11.74 -14.99 12.87
CA THR A 72 12.82 -14.01 12.87
C THR A 72 12.89 -13.22 11.56
N PRO A 73 11.80 -12.56 11.16
CA PRO A 73 11.78 -11.80 9.91
C PRO A 73 12.75 -10.61 9.98
N ASP A 74 13.37 -10.26 8.87
CA ASP A 74 14.19 -9.06 8.75
C ASP A 74 13.32 -7.80 8.77
N VAL A 75 12.16 -7.88 8.11
CA VAL A 75 11.19 -6.78 8.08
C VAL A 75 9.79 -7.22 8.48
N ILE A 76 9.09 -6.32 9.16
CA ILE A 76 7.66 -6.45 9.45
C ILE A 76 6.90 -5.61 8.42
N LEU A 77 5.99 -6.26 7.71
CA LEU A 77 5.04 -5.58 6.84
C LEU A 77 3.74 -5.33 7.61
N ARG A 78 3.29 -4.10 7.57
CA ARG A 78 1.97 -3.70 8.08
C ARG A 78 1.18 -3.06 6.97
N PHE A 79 -0.11 -3.25 6.98
CA PHE A 79 -1.01 -2.51 6.10
C PHE A 79 -2.25 -2.06 6.85
N GLU A 80 -2.82 -0.98 6.40
CA GLU A 80 -4.03 -0.40 6.97
C GLU A 80 -4.94 0.09 5.85
N ILE A 81 -6.24 -0.14 6.02
CA ILE A 81 -7.26 0.47 5.19
C ILE A 81 -7.95 1.53 6.02
N ILE A 82 -7.72 2.78 5.66
CA ILE A 82 -8.29 3.94 6.35
C ILE A 82 -9.62 4.27 5.71
N TYR A 83 -10.70 4.02 6.44
CA TYR A 83 -12.06 4.32 5.98
C TYR A 83 -12.38 5.80 6.16
N GLY A 84 -12.96 6.42 5.13
CA GLY A 84 -13.48 7.78 5.23
C GLY A 84 -14.74 7.80 6.10
N SER A 85 -14.79 8.61 7.15
CA SER A 85 -16.02 8.82 7.91
C SER A 85 -17.03 9.64 7.09
N GLU A 86 -18.30 9.23 7.10
CA GLU A 86 -19.40 9.98 6.45
C GLU A 86 -19.63 11.37 7.03
N ASN A 87 -19.04 11.69 8.19
CA ASN A 87 -19.30 12.91 8.91
C ASN A 87 -18.01 13.59 9.36
N PRO A 88 -17.51 14.59 8.60
CA PRO A 88 -16.30 15.31 8.98
C PRO A 88 -16.44 16.09 10.31
N LYS A 89 -17.66 16.22 10.86
CA LYS A 89 -17.92 16.92 12.13
C LYS A 89 -17.55 16.11 13.36
N ASN A 90 -17.32 14.81 13.26
CA ASN A 90 -16.98 13.91 14.37
C ASN A 90 -15.52 13.41 14.34
N ALA A 91 -14.70 13.90 13.42
CA ALA A 91 -13.27 13.62 13.43
C ALA A 91 -12.63 14.37 14.62
N ASN A 92 -12.59 13.72 15.78
CA ASN A 92 -11.81 14.23 16.90
C ASN A 92 -10.34 14.36 16.48
N GLN A 93 -9.83 15.58 16.67
CA GLN A 93 -8.46 15.99 16.40
C GLN A 93 -7.46 15.16 17.22
N GLY A 94 -7.02 14.06 16.68
CA GLY A 94 -5.96 13.25 17.27
C GLY A 94 -5.22 12.50 16.19
N SER A 95 -4.09 13.05 15.82
CA SER A 95 -3.00 12.41 15.07
C SER A 95 -3.18 12.21 13.57
N PHE A 96 -2.27 12.83 12.86
CA PHE A 96 -2.08 12.88 11.41
C PHE A 96 -3.10 13.75 10.66
N ASN A 97 -2.59 14.61 9.80
CA ASN A 97 -3.39 15.39 8.85
C ASN A 97 -4.24 14.42 8.01
N MET A 98 -5.47 14.19 8.45
CA MET A 98 -6.39 13.29 7.77
C MET A 98 -6.72 13.86 6.40
N ILE A 99 -6.25 13.19 5.38
CA ILE A 99 -6.72 13.39 4.03
C ILE A 99 -8.19 12.94 4.02
N TYR A 100 -9.09 13.83 3.64
CA TYR A 100 -10.53 13.57 3.54
C TYR A 100 -10.79 12.53 2.44
N TYR A 101 -11.47 11.42 2.78
CA TYR A 101 -11.85 10.37 1.83
C TYR A 101 -13.36 10.29 1.67
N PRO A 102 -13.90 10.50 0.47
CA PRO A 102 -15.33 10.33 0.20
C PRO A 102 -15.74 8.85 0.13
N LYS A 103 -16.99 8.58 0.46
CA LYS A 103 -17.60 7.26 0.50
C LYS A 103 -17.66 6.57 -0.87
N ILE A 104 -17.34 5.29 -0.92
CA ILE A 104 -17.59 4.42 -2.09
C ILE A 104 -18.77 3.48 -1.78
N ASN A 105 -19.72 3.39 -2.69
CA ASN A 105 -20.80 2.42 -2.59
C ASN A 105 -20.24 0.99 -2.64
N ASN A 106 -20.40 0.27 -1.54
CA ASN A 106 -20.25 -1.16 -1.32
C ASN A 106 -18.87 -1.78 -1.23
N ASP A 107 -17.77 -0.99 -1.41
CA ASP A 107 -16.44 -1.58 -1.24
C ASP A 107 -15.47 -0.58 -0.66
N ILE A 108 -14.53 -0.65 -0.07
CA ILE A 108 -13.47 0.12 0.55
C ILE A 108 -13.48 1.61 0.15
N ALA A 109 -14.06 2.46 0.97
CA ALA A 109 -13.92 3.90 0.88
C ALA A 109 -12.72 4.34 1.73
N GLY A 110 -11.66 4.89 1.13
CA GLY A 110 -10.57 5.40 1.94
C GLY A 110 -9.21 5.35 1.28
N ALA A 111 -8.17 5.32 2.11
CA ALA A 111 -6.80 5.09 1.68
C ALA A 111 -6.36 3.67 2.03
N VAL A 112 -5.45 3.16 1.23
CA VAL A 112 -4.66 1.98 1.58
C VAL A 112 -3.24 2.44 1.89
N LEU A 113 -2.74 2.03 3.04
CA LEU A 113 -1.39 2.28 3.51
C LEU A 113 -0.67 0.94 3.63
N ILE A 114 0.57 0.87 3.16
CA ILE A 114 1.48 -0.26 3.39
C ILE A 114 2.79 0.27 3.94
N GLU A 115 3.32 -0.38 4.96
CA GLU A 115 4.57 -0.03 5.62
C GLU A 115 5.50 -1.23 5.73
N LEU A 116 6.79 -0.99 5.58
CA LEU A 116 7.86 -1.91 5.94
C LEU A 116 8.67 -1.33 7.08
N VAL A 117 8.82 -2.09 8.14
CA VAL A 117 9.56 -1.73 9.34
C VAL A 117 10.71 -2.72 9.53
N ASP A 118 11.91 -2.22 9.68
CA ASP A 118 13.06 -3.04 10.08
C ASP A 118 12.79 -3.70 11.42
N ASN A 119 12.80 -5.03 11.47
CA ASN A 119 12.42 -5.75 12.67
C ASN A 119 13.46 -5.64 13.79
N ASN A 120 14.72 -5.39 13.48
CA ASN A 120 15.78 -5.23 14.45
C ASN A 120 15.77 -3.84 15.09
N THR A 121 15.79 -2.80 14.24
CA THR A 121 15.86 -1.41 14.70
C THR A 121 14.51 -0.78 15.01
N LYS A 122 13.41 -1.43 14.63
CA LYS A 122 12.03 -0.93 14.73
C LYS A 122 11.78 0.38 13.98
N LYS A 123 12.62 0.69 13.02
CA LYS A 123 12.50 1.92 12.20
C LYS A 123 11.70 1.65 10.94
N LEU A 124 10.87 2.60 10.58
CA LEU A 124 10.19 2.62 9.28
C LEU A 124 11.26 2.73 8.17
N ILE A 125 11.24 1.80 7.21
CA ILE A 125 12.16 1.79 6.07
C ILE A 125 11.51 2.22 4.78
N TRP A 126 10.23 1.88 4.61
CA TRP A 126 9.43 2.31 3.48
C TRP A 126 7.95 2.36 3.85
N GLN A 127 7.25 3.30 3.25
CA GLN A 127 5.81 3.47 3.40
C GLN A 127 5.22 3.96 2.08
N SER A 128 4.06 3.48 1.73
CA SER A 128 3.33 3.96 0.57
C SER A 128 1.84 3.99 0.83
N SER A 129 1.17 5.04 0.39
CA SER A 129 -0.28 5.18 0.52
C SER A 129 -0.91 5.72 -0.77
N ILE A 130 -2.16 5.32 -1.01
CA ILE A 130 -2.95 5.73 -2.16
C ILE A 130 -4.40 5.98 -1.75
N ASP A 131 -5.01 7.01 -2.35
CA ASP A 131 -6.46 7.18 -2.29
C ASP A 131 -7.15 6.14 -3.18
N ALA A 132 -7.78 5.16 -2.55
CA ALA A 132 -8.48 4.06 -3.21
C ALA A 132 -9.63 4.57 -4.10
N ASN A 133 -10.27 5.68 -3.75
CA ASN A 133 -11.38 6.26 -4.51
C ASN A 133 -11.00 6.64 -5.93
N GLN A 134 -9.79 7.18 -6.12
CA GLN A 134 -9.33 7.57 -7.45
C GLN A 134 -9.02 6.37 -8.33
N THR A 135 -8.57 5.28 -7.72
CA THR A 135 -8.20 4.04 -8.42
C THR A 135 -9.43 3.23 -8.84
N MET A 136 -10.47 3.21 -7.99
CA MET A 136 -11.69 2.41 -8.23
C MET A 136 -12.71 3.04 -9.17
N LYS A 137 -12.60 4.32 -9.49
CA LYS A 137 -13.53 5.01 -10.43
C LYS A 137 -13.58 4.40 -11.83
N LYS A 138 -12.59 3.60 -12.22
CA LYS A 138 -12.59 2.88 -13.50
C LYS A 138 -13.34 1.55 -13.35
N ARG A 139 -14.63 1.58 -13.56
CA ARG A 139 -15.69 0.57 -13.35
C ARG A 139 -15.52 -0.82 -13.98
N LYS A 140 -14.39 -1.18 -14.58
CA LYS A 140 -14.17 -2.45 -15.31
C LYS A 140 -13.06 -3.33 -14.75
N GLU A 141 -12.48 -2.99 -13.62
CA GLU A 141 -11.40 -3.77 -13.03
C GLU A 141 -11.99 -4.97 -12.29
N LYS A 142 -11.54 -6.18 -12.63
CA LYS A 142 -11.96 -7.42 -11.95
C LYS A 142 -11.56 -7.46 -10.49
N ASP A 143 -10.43 -6.80 -10.15
CA ASP A 143 -9.90 -6.77 -8.80
C ASP A 143 -9.20 -5.43 -8.49
N PRO A 144 -9.94 -4.48 -7.94
CA PRO A 144 -9.42 -3.15 -7.64
C PRO A 144 -8.35 -3.17 -6.54
N LEU A 145 -8.42 -4.10 -5.58
CA LEU A 145 -7.41 -4.23 -4.52
C LEU A 145 -6.06 -4.65 -5.06
N LYS A 146 -6.04 -5.64 -5.97
CA LYS A 146 -4.80 -6.04 -6.65
C LYS A 146 -4.11 -4.86 -7.30
N LYS A 147 -4.87 -4.03 -8.00
CA LYS A 147 -4.32 -2.85 -8.66
C LYS A 147 -3.78 -1.82 -7.68
N ILE A 148 -4.49 -1.59 -6.58
CA ILE A 148 -4.04 -0.70 -5.51
C ILE A 148 -2.70 -1.19 -4.96
N VAL A 149 -2.58 -2.47 -4.61
CA VAL A 149 -1.34 -3.06 -4.09
C VAL A 149 -0.20 -2.91 -5.10
N ILE A 150 -0.42 -3.22 -6.38
CA ILE A 150 0.58 -3.03 -7.44
C ILE A 150 1.04 -1.56 -7.51
N HIS A 151 0.11 -0.59 -7.48
CA HIS A 151 0.49 0.83 -7.52
C HIS A 151 1.33 1.25 -6.32
N LEU A 152 1.01 0.76 -5.13
CA LEU A 152 1.79 1.01 -3.93
C LEU A 152 3.19 0.41 -4.07
N PHE A 153 3.29 -0.87 -4.43
CA PHE A 153 4.58 -1.55 -4.58
C PHE A 153 5.42 -1.05 -5.76
N ASN A 154 4.85 -0.38 -6.76
CA ASN A 154 5.62 0.30 -7.80
C ASN A 154 6.55 1.41 -7.25
N THR A 155 6.37 1.80 -5.99
CA THR A 155 7.28 2.72 -5.29
C THR A 155 8.34 2.00 -4.46
N TYR A 156 8.23 0.66 -4.27
CA TYR A 156 9.21 -0.17 -3.58
C TYR A 156 10.07 -0.94 -4.60
N LEU A 157 11.21 -0.39 -4.95
CA LEU A 157 12.06 -0.86 -6.06
C LEU A 157 13.21 -1.76 -5.60
N TYR A 158 13.09 -2.40 -4.45
CA TYR A 158 14.17 -3.23 -3.90
C TYR A 158 13.82 -4.71 -3.98
N GLN A 159 14.81 -5.51 -4.39
CA GLN A 159 14.77 -6.96 -4.27
C GLN A 159 15.42 -7.39 -2.94
N ALA A 160 15.05 -8.57 -2.48
CA ALA A 160 15.63 -9.15 -1.27
C ALA A 160 17.17 -9.25 -1.40
N GLY A 161 17.88 -8.72 -0.40
CA GLY A 161 19.35 -8.74 -0.38
C GLY A 161 20.03 -7.80 -1.37
N ASN A 162 19.29 -6.93 -2.08
CA ASN A 162 19.88 -6.01 -3.06
C ASN A 162 19.63 -4.55 -2.66
N PRO A 163 20.68 -3.77 -2.38
CA PRO A 163 20.56 -2.35 -2.03
C PRO A 163 20.28 -1.45 -3.23
N ILE A 164 20.38 -1.98 -4.46
CA ILE A 164 20.25 -1.19 -5.68
C ILE A 164 18.77 -1.23 -6.14
N PRO A 165 18.12 -0.06 -6.33
CA PRO A 165 16.77 -0.01 -6.86
C PRO A 165 16.69 -0.60 -8.28
N ASP A 166 15.68 -1.42 -8.54
CA ASP A 166 15.41 -2.02 -9.84
C ASP A 166 14.10 -1.49 -10.44
N GLU A 167 14.20 -0.66 -11.45
CA GLU A 167 13.06 -0.08 -12.17
C GLU A 167 12.20 -1.14 -12.91
N GLN A 168 12.74 -2.34 -13.18
CA GLN A 168 12.01 -3.43 -13.83
C GLN A 168 10.94 -4.03 -12.91
N LEU A 169 11.01 -3.77 -11.61
CA LEU A 169 9.99 -4.17 -10.64
C LEU A 169 8.66 -3.43 -10.80
N LYS A 170 8.64 -2.32 -11.52
CA LYS A 170 7.39 -1.60 -11.81
C LYS A 170 6.52 -2.39 -12.78
N ILE A 171 5.25 -2.57 -12.43
CA ILE A 171 4.22 -3.14 -13.29
C ILE A 171 3.45 -1.98 -13.94
N LYS A 172 3.28 -2.06 -15.26
CA LYS A 172 2.53 -1.05 -16.03
C LYS A 172 1.03 -1.28 -15.98
#